data_45aa7abf49cd91b56491e5f4e638f0fe
#
_entry.id   45aa7abf49cd91b56491e5f4e638f0fe
#
_cell.length_a   1.000
_cell.length_b   1.000
_cell.length_c   1.000
_cell.angle_alpha   90.00
_cell.angle_beta   90.00
_cell.angle_gamma   90.00
#
_symmetry.space_group_name_H-M   'P 1'
#
loop_
_entity.id
_entity.type
_entity.pdbx_description
1 polymer ?
#
loop_
_entity_poly.entity_id
_entity_poly.type
_entity_poly.pdbx_seq_one_letter_code
_entity_poly.pdbx_strand_id
1 'polypeptide(L)'
;IHLLTKHISFPCSKVIEFGCGTGIYSRMLLQALRPEELFLNDLCPEMKYCCEDILRKEQVSFLPGDAEIVPFPTGSTLITSCSALQWFESPENFFKRCNALLNKQGYFAFSTFGKENMKEIRELTGSGLPYRSREELVTALSTHFDILHSEEELISL
;
A
#
# COMPACT_ATOMS: atom_id res chain seq x y z
N ILE A 1 -1.27 -4.64 10.13
CA ILE A 1 -1.93 -5.92 9.79
C ILE A 1 -3.19 -6.16 10.62
N HIS A 2 -3.21 -5.85 11.90
CA HIS A 2 -4.37 -6.09 12.77
C HIS A 2 -5.64 -5.38 12.26
N LEU A 3 -5.56 -4.09 11.89
CA LEU A 3 -6.68 -3.36 11.30
C LEU A 3 -7.14 -3.99 9.98
N LEU A 4 -6.20 -4.37 9.13
CA LEU A 4 -6.52 -5.03 7.87
C LEU A 4 -7.36 -6.30 8.10
N THR A 5 -6.90 -7.22 8.94
CA THR A 5 -7.60 -8.48 9.21
C THR A 5 -8.94 -8.31 9.93
N LYS A 6 -9.13 -7.19 10.64
CA LYS A 6 -10.41 -6.85 11.29
C LYS A 6 -11.50 -6.47 10.29
N HIS A 7 -11.13 -5.84 9.17
CA HIS A 7 -12.08 -5.26 8.20
C HIS A 7 -12.24 -6.08 6.92
N ILE A 8 -11.37 -7.06 6.68
CA ILE A 8 -11.47 -7.98 5.54
C ILE A 8 -12.19 -9.25 5.97
N SER A 9 -13.29 -9.58 5.30
CA SER A 9 -14.20 -10.67 5.68
C SER A 9 -14.08 -11.96 4.85
N PHE A 10 -13.15 -12.04 3.89
CA PHE A 10 -12.98 -13.22 3.01
C PHE A 10 -11.51 -13.48 2.68
N PRO A 11 -11.16 -14.68 2.15
CA PRO A 11 -9.78 -15.00 1.81
C PRO A 11 -9.22 -14.04 0.76
N CYS A 12 -8.03 -13.51 1.01
CA CYS A 12 -7.28 -12.71 0.05
C CYS A 12 -6.37 -13.64 -0.76
N SER A 13 -6.89 -14.19 -1.87
CA SER A 13 -6.16 -15.13 -2.69
C SER A 13 -5.06 -14.48 -3.53
N LYS A 14 -5.35 -13.33 -4.14
CA LYS A 14 -4.38 -12.57 -4.94
C LYS A 14 -4.14 -11.20 -4.33
N VAL A 15 -2.92 -10.97 -3.87
CA VAL A 15 -2.51 -9.76 -3.14
C VAL A 15 -1.42 -9.02 -3.90
N ILE A 16 -1.57 -7.70 -4.03
CA ILE A 16 -0.52 -6.79 -4.50
C ILE A 16 -0.11 -5.91 -3.32
N GLU A 17 1.18 -5.89 -3.01
CA GLU A 17 1.81 -4.94 -2.09
C GLU A 17 2.70 -3.99 -2.89
N PHE A 18 2.43 -2.69 -2.83
CA PHE A 18 3.29 -1.68 -3.42
C PHE A 18 4.15 -0.98 -2.35
N GLY A 19 5.40 -0.67 -2.70
CA GLY A 19 6.39 -0.13 -1.78
C GLY A 19 6.75 -1.11 -0.67
N CYS A 20 7.11 -2.35 -1.01
CA CYS A 20 7.37 -3.40 -0.03
C CYS A 20 8.63 -3.16 0.81
N GLY A 21 9.58 -2.33 0.33
CA GLY A 21 10.83 -2.04 1.03
C GLY A 21 11.58 -3.30 1.43
N THR A 22 11.94 -3.38 2.70
CA THR A 22 12.67 -4.54 3.25
C THR A 22 11.80 -5.77 3.51
N GLY A 23 10.51 -5.73 3.15
CA GLY A 23 9.59 -6.87 3.24
C GLY A 23 9.07 -7.18 4.64
N ILE A 24 9.13 -6.24 5.58
CA ILE A 24 8.59 -6.45 6.95
C ILE A 24 7.08 -6.69 6.87
N TYR A 25 6.36 -5.80 6.18
CA TYR A 25 4.92 -5.92 6.02
C TYR A 25 4.54 -7.12 5.15
N SER A 26 5.33 -7.41 4.10
CA SER A 26 5.16 -8.60 3.24
C SER A 26 5.13 -9.91 4.03
N ARG A 27 6.06 -10.07 4.99
CA ARG A 27 6.10 -11.26 5.86
C ARG A 27 4.86 -11.36 6.75
N MET A 28 4.36 -10.23 7.25
CA MET A 28 3.12 -10.19 8.03
C MET A 28 1.91 -10.55 7.18
N LEU A 29 1.84 -10.07 5.92
CA LEU A 29 0.79 -10.44 4.97
C LEU A 29 0.78 -11.95 4.69
N LEU A 30 1.94 -12.53 4.39
CA LEU A 30 2.08 -13.98 4.16
C LEU A 30 1.61 -14.80 5.37
N GLN A 31 1.97 -14.39 6.56
CA GLN A 31 1.59 -15.10 7.79
C GLN A 31 0.09 -14.99 8.08
N ALA A 32 -0.47 -13.80 7.95
CA ALA A 32 -1.85 -13.50 8.36
C ALA A 32 -2.88 -13.93 7.32
N LEU A 33 -2.62 -13.67 6.03
CA LEU A 33 -3.60 -13.85 4.95
C LEU A 33 -3.39 -15.14 4.16
N ARG A 34 -2.16 -15.68 4.14
CA ARG A 34 -1.78 -16.89 3.38
C ARG A 34 -2.27 -16.86 1.93
N PRO A 35 -1.93 -15.81 1.17
CA PRO A 35 -2.42 -15.66 -0.19
C PRO A 35 -1.90 -16.78 -1.11
N GLU A 36 -2.66 -17.09 -2.15
CA GLU A 36 -2.25 -17.99 -3.22
C GLU A 36 -1.23 -17.32 -4.15
N GLU A 37 -1.37 -16.01 -4.36
CA GLU A 37 -0.45 -15.18 -5.11
C GLU A 37 -0.16 -13.87 -4.34
N LEU A 38 1.12 -13.54 -4.17
CA LEU A 38 1.57 -12.27 -3.59
C LEU A 38 2.55 -11.60 -4.54
N PHE A 39 2.17 -10.42 -5.02
CA PHE A 39 3.00 -9.58 -5.87
C PHE A 39 3.58 -8.44 -5.03
N LEU A 40 4.89 -8.47 -4.84
CA LEU A 40 5.64 -7.40 -4.16
C LEU A 40 6.12 -6.41 -5.21
N ASN A 41 5.94 -5.13 -4.95
CA ASN A 41 6.47 -4.07 -5.81
C ASN A 41 7.31 -3.11 -4.98
N ASP A 42 8.39 -2.63 -5.57
CA ASP A 42 9.14 -1.49 -5.06
C ASP A 42 9.77 -0.71 -6.22
N LEU A 43 9.90 0.61 -6.04
CA LEU A 43 10.57 1.48 -7.00
C LEU A 43 12.06 1.13 -7.11
N CYS A 44 12.68 0.72 -5.99
CA CYS A 44 14.07 0.30 -5.90
C CYS A 44 14.18 -1.21 -6.18
N PRO A 45 14.75 -1.63 -7.33
CA PRO A 45 14.86 -3.06 -7.68
C PRO A 45 15.70 -3.87 -6.68
N GLU A 46 16.60 -3.22 -5.95
CA GLU A 46 17.50 -3.83 -4.96
C GLU A 46 16.73 -4.33 -3.73
N MET A 47 15.53 -3.84 -3.47
CA MET A 47 14.70 -4.32 -2.37
C MET A 47 14.36 -5.81 -2.48
N LYS A 48 14.42 -6.39 -3.68
CA LYS A 48 14.28 -7.85 -3.86
C LYS A 48 15.28 -8.66 -3.02
N TYR A 49 16.49 -8.13 -2.80
CA TYR A 49 17.52 -8.83 -2.01
C TYR A 49 17.13 -8.88 -0.52
N CYS A 50 16.41 -7.87 -0.03
CA CYS A 50 15.87 -7.88 1.34
C CYS A 50 14.70 -8.86 1.52
N CYS A 51 14.10 -9.30 0.41
CA CYS A 51 12.94 -10.19 0.38
C CYS A 51 13.28 -11.62 -0.08
N GLU A 52 14.56 -11.99 -0.25
CA GLU A 52 14.97 -13.28 -0.80
C GLU A 52 14.37 -14.49 -0.09
N ASP A 53 14.23 -14.44 1.23
CA ASP A 53 13.66 -15.53 2.04
C ASP A 53 12.19 -15.82 1.67
N ILE A 54 11.41 -14.78 1.37
CA ILE A 54 10.00 -14.91 0.98
C ILE A 54 9.85 -15.13 -0.53
N LEU A 55 10.76 -14.61 -1.34
CA LEU A 55 10.76 -14.82 -2.80
C LEU A 55 11.10 -16.27 -3.21
N ARG A 56 11.63 -17.11 -2.30
CA ARG A 56 11.78 -18.55 -2.52
C ARG A 56 10.46 -19.32 -2.51
N LYS A 57 9.36 -18.68 -2.07
CA LYS A 57 8.03 -19.27 -2.09
C LYS A 57 7.42 -19.09 -3.48
N GLU A 58 6.90 -20.16 -4.07
CA GLU A 58 6.35 -20.19 -5.44
C GLU A 58 5.26 -19.16 -5.69
N GLN A 59 4.47 -18.85 -4.63
CA GLN A 59 3.37 -17.88 -4.72
C GLN A 59 3.82 -16.41 -4.64
N VAL A 60 5.11 -16.11 -4.40
CA VAL A 60 5.60 -14.74 -4.23
C VAL A 60 6.40 -14.29 -5.45
N SER A 61 6.02 -13.17 -6.03
CA SER A 61 6.70 -12.56 -7.17
C SER A 61 7.11 -11.12 -6.84
N PHE A 62 8.22 -10.66 -7.42
CA PHE A 62 8.69 -9.28 -7.29
C PHE A 62 8.58 -8.54 -8.62
N LEU A 63 7.92 -7.39 -8.61
CA LEU A 63 7.67 -6.51 -9.74
C LEU A 63 8.39 -5.17 -9.51
N PRO A 64 9.63 -5.00 -9.98
CA PRO A 64 10.36 -3.76 -9.77
C PRO A 64 9.78 -2.62 -10.62
N GLY A 65 9.84 -1.40 -10.10
CA GLY A 65 9.48 -0.19 -10.81
C GLY A 65 8.39 0.61 -10.12
N ASP A 66 8.04 1.72 -10.76
CA ASP A 66 7.06 2.67 -10.25
C ASP A 66 5.65 2.04 -10.22
N ALA A 67 5.05 1.98 -9.03
CA ALA A 67 3.71 1.44 -8.82
C ALA A 67 2.63 2.18 -9.62
N GLU A 68 2.86 3.44 -10.00
CA GLU A 68 1.92 4.20 -10.80
C GLU A 68 1.84 3.73 -12.26
N ILE A 69 2.88 3.01 -12.76
CA ILE A 69 2.94 2.57 -14.17
C ILE A 69 3.25 1.08 -14.39
N VAL A 70 3.89 0.40 -13.43
CA VAL A 70 4.27 -1.02 -13.57
C VAL A 70 3.04 -1.91 -13.86
N PRO A 71 3.11 -2.89 -14.78
CA PRO A 71 1.96 -3.72 -15.16
C PRO A 71 1.62 -4.74 -14.06
N PHE A 72 0.75 -4.36 -13.12
CA PHE A 72 0.21 -5.29 -12.15
C PHE A 72 -0.82 -6.24 -12.76
N PRO A 73 -0.96 -7.47 -12.22
CA PRO A 73 -2.01 -8.40 -12.62
C PRO A 73 -3.39 -7.87 -12.22
N THR A 74 -4.40 -8.17 -13.02
CA THR A 74 -5.80 -7.84 -12.73
C THR A 74 -6.48 -8.90 -11.88
N GLY A 75 -7.66 -8.59 -11.34
CA GLY A 75 -8.47 -9.50 -10.55
C GLY A 75 -7.93 -9.73 -9.13
N SER A 76 -7.17 -8.78 -8.60
CA SER A 76 -6.65 -8.85 -7.24
C SER A 76 -7.77 -8.76 -6.21
N THR A 77 -7.64 -9.51 -5.12
CA THR A 77 -8.57 -9.49 -3.98
C THR A 77 -8.17 -8.44 -2.95
N LEU A 78 -6.89 -8.08 -2.93
CA LEU A 78 -6.36 -7.02 -2.08
C LEU A 78 -5.22 -6.30 -2.79
N ILE A 79 -5.26 -4.98 -2.77
CA ILE A 79 -4.09 -4.13 -3.04
C ILE A 79 -3.77 -3.39 -1.75
N THR A 80 -2.52 -3.44 -1.30
CA THR A 80 -2.15 -2.89 0.00
C THR A 80 -0.76 -2.27 0.02
N SER A 81 -0.51 -1.42 1.03
CA SER A 81 0.80 -0.82 1.27
C SER A 81 0.94 -0.35 2.70
N CYS A 82 2.20 -0.23 3.14
CA CYS A 82 2.55 0.41 4.40
C CYS A 82 3.58 1.51 4.15
N SER A 83 3.18 2.77 4.36
CA SER A 83 4.06 3.95 4.31
C SER A 83 4.77 4.19 2.95
N ALA A 84 4.08 4.00 1.83
CA ALA A 84 4.61 4.29 0.50
C ALA A 84 3.84 5.38 -0.27
N LEU A 85 2.53 5.54 -0.02
CA LEU A 85 1.66 6.42 -0.81
C LEU A 85 2.10 7.89 -0.82
N GLN A 86 2.74 8.38 0.24
CA GLN A 86 3.23 9.76 0.34
C GLN A 86 4.30 10.15 -0.71
N TRP A 87 4.87 9.17 -1.40
CA TRP A 87 5.88 9.37 -2.44
C TRP A 87 5.30 9.49 -3.85
N PHE A 88 3.99 9.26 -4.01
CA PHE A 88 3.35 9.20 -5.33
C PHE A 88 3.12 10.61 -5.89
N GLU A 89 3.35 10.75 -7.20
CA GLU A 89 3.12 12.01 -7.93
C GLU A 89 1.63 12.24 -8.20
N SER A 90 0.91 11.17 -8.54
CA SER A 90 -0.50 11.23 -8.94
C SER A 90 -1.36 10.19 -8.20
N PRO A 91 -1.50 10.30 -6.86
CA PRO A 91 -2.21 9.31 -6.07
C PRO A 91 -3.67 9.10 -6.51
N GLU A 92 -4.36 10.11 -7.03
CA GLU A 92 -5.72 9.99 -7.56
C GLU A 92 -5.78 9.08 -8.80
N ASN A 93 -4.82 9.22 -9.71
CA ASN A 93 -4.71 8.33 -10.87
C ASN A 93 -4.41 6.90 -10.43
N PHE A 94 -3.59 6.75 -9.41
CA PHE A 94 -3.30 5.44 -8.82
C PHE A 94 -4.52 4.81 -8.16
N PHE A 95 -5.37 5.59 -7.46
CA PHE A 95 -6.63 5.08 -6.88
C PHE A 95 -7.56 4.55 -7.96
N LYS A 96 -7.75 5.30 -9.05
CA LYS A 96 -8.52 4.83 -10.22
C LYS A 96 -7.94 3.54 -10.79
N ARG A 97 -6.61 3.45 -10.88
CA ARG A 97 -5.91 2.26 -11.35
C ARG A 97 -6.11 1.08 -10.42
N CYS A 98 -5.99 1.25 -9.10
CA CYS A 98 -6.26 0.20 -8.12
C CYS A 98 -7.68 -0.34 -8.25
N ASN A 99 -8.67 0.53 -8.43
CA ASN A 99 -10.06 0.10 -8.67
C ASN A 99 -10.17 -0.80 -9.91
N ALA A 100 -9.48 -0.46 -11.01
CA ALA A 100 -9.49 -1.26 -12.24
C ALA A 100 -8.76 -2.61 -12.11
N LEU A 101 -7.77 -2.70 -11.22
CA LEU A 101 -6.99 -3.93 -10.97
C LEU A 101 -7.68 -4.89 -10.00
N LEU A 102 -8.52 -4.37 -9.11
CA LEU A 102 -9.26 -5.16 -8.14
C LEU A 102 -10.40 -5.93 -8.80
N ASN A 103 -10.75 -7.08 -8.22
CA ASN A 103 -12.03 -7.71 -8.52
C ASN A 103 -13.19 -6.90 -7.88
N LYS A 104 -14.44 -7.26 -8.21
CA LYS A 104 -15.64 -6.51 -7.75
C LYS A 104 -15.80 -6.43 -6.23
N GLN A 105 -15.19 -7.34 -5.49
CA GLN A 105 -15.24 -7.42 -4.03
C GLN A 105 -13.86 -7.24 -3.40
N GLY A 106 -12.90 -6.72 -4.17
CA GLY A 106 -11.54 -6.51 -3.72
C GLY A 106 -11.41 -5.31 -2.80
N TYR A 107 -10.38 -5.34 -1.97
CA TYR A 107 -10.06 -4.28 -1.02
C TYR A 107 -8.83 -3.49 -1.47
N PHE A 108 -8.89 -2.19 -1.23
CA PHE A 108 -7.73 -1.32 -1.27
C PHE A 108 -7.47 -0.80 0.15
N ALA A 109 -6.32 -1.13 0.72
CA ALA A 109 -5.99 -0.79 2.10
C ALA A 109 -4.54 -0.35 2.22
N PHE A 110 -4.31 0.80 2.86
CA PHE A 110 -2.95 1.32 3.03
C PHE A 110 -2.81 2.13 4.31
N SER A 111 -1.56 2.30 4.76
CA SER A 111 -1.18 3.33 5.70
C SER A 111 -0.25 4.34 5.02
N THR A 112 -0.35 5.60 5.44
CA THR A 112 0.48 6.69 4.96
C THR A 112 0.67 7.72 6.08
N PHE A 113 1.52 8.71 5.84
CA PHE A 113 1.74 9.79 6.78
C PHE A 113 0.80 10.96 6.50
N GLY A 114 0.27 11.57 7.57
CA GLY A 114 -0.58 12.76 7.53
C GLY A 114 0.19 14.08 7.56
N LYS A 115 -0.54 15.20 7.52
CA LYS A 115 0.04 16.56 7.41
C LYS A 115 0.96 16.97 8.56
N GLU A 116 0.77 16.38 9.74
CA GLU A 116 1.60 16.70 10.91
C GLU A 116 2.94 15.93 10.91
N ASN A 117 3.14 15.01 9.97
CA ASN A 117 4.39 14.25 9.90
C ASN A 117 5.58 15.18 9.58
N MET A 118 6.63 15.06 10.38
CA MET A 118 7.88 15.86 10.25
C MET A 118 7.63 17.38 10.18
N LYS A 119 6.60 17.88 10.86
CA LYS A 119 6.20 19.30 10.83
C LYS A 119 7.36 20.21 11.26
N GLU A 120 8.04 19.87 12.34
CA GLU A 120 9.17 20.65 12.88
C GLU A 120 10.33 20.71 11.88
N ILE A 121 10.61 19.62 11.19
CA ILE A 121 11.66 19.58 10.16
C ILE A 121 11.25 20.45 8.97
N ARG A 122 9.99 20.37 8.51
CA ARG A 122 9.50 21.22 7.43
C ARG A 122 9.54 22.70 7.77
N GLU A 123 9.18 23.07 8.99
CA GLU A 123 9.22 24.45 9.47
C GLU A 123 10.67 24.99 9.53
N LEU A 124 11.63 24.15 9.93
CA LEU A 124 13.04 24.52 10.01
C LEU A 124 13.73 24.60 8.65
N THR A 125 13.43 23.66 7.75
CA THR A 125 14.15 23.52 6.47
C THR A 125 13.44 24.20 5.29
N GLY A 126 12.16 24.53 5.44
CA GLY A 126 11.31 25.01 4.34
C GLY A 126 11.02 23.94 3.27
N SER A 127 11.33 22.67 3.55
CA SER A 127 11.19 21.57 2.58
C SER A 127 10.52 20.35 3.21
N GLY A 128 9.75 19.60 2.42
CA GLY A 128 9.07 18.38 2.85
C GLY A 128 8.14 17.83 1.79
N LEU A 129 7.62 16.63 2.00
CA LEU A 129 6.63 16.04 1.11
C LEU A 129 5.27 16.74 1.26
N PRO A 130 4.46 16.79 0.19
CA PRO A 130 3.10 17.33 0.21
C PRO A 130 2.13 16.35 0.86
N TYR A 131 2.29 16.10 2.17
CA TYR A 131 1.38 15.20 2.90
C TYR A 131 -0.07 15.66 2.81
N ARG A 132 -0.98 14.69 2.64
CA ARG A 132 -2.43 14.94 2.56
C ARG A 132 -3.09 14.68 3.91
N SER A 133 -4.18 15.40 4.18
CA SER A 133 -4.99 15.09 5.35
C SER A 133 -5.84 13.84 5.11
N ARG A 134 -6.33 13.26 6.20
CA ARG A 134 -7.28 12.14 6.15
C ARG A 134 -8.51 12.48 5.31
N GLU A 135 -9.07 13.68 5.48
CA GLU A 135 -10.26 14.16 4.77
C GLU A 135 -10.01 14.29 3.26
N GLU A 136 -8.84 14.79 2.85
CA GLU A 136 -8.44 14.88 1.44
C GLU A 136 -8.32 13.50 0.81
N LEU A 137 -7.70 12.53 1.51
CA LEU A 137 -7.58 11.15 1.04
C LEU A 137 -8.94 10.46 0.96
N VAL A 138 -9.78 10.58 1.98
CA VAL A 138 -11.13 10.00 1.99
C VAL A 138 -11.96 10.57 0.84
N THR A 139 -11.91 11.88 0.60
CA THR A 139 -12.63 12.53 -0.51
C THR A 139 -12.18 11.98 -1.87
N ALA A 140 -10.87 11.89 -2.09
CA ALA A 140 -10.32 11.35 -3.34
C ALA A 140 -10.67 9.87 -3.54
N LEU A 141 -10.58 9.06 -2.49
CA LEU A 141 -10.89 7.63 -2.55
C LEU A 141 -12.38 7.36 -2.78
N SER A 142 -13.28 8.16 -2.19
CA SER A 142 -14.74 7.98 -2.29
C SER A 142 -15.27 8.11 -3.72
N THR A 143 -14.47 8.64 -4.66
CA THR A 143 -14.82 8.65 -6.10
C THR A 143 -14.71 7.26 -6.74
N HIS A 144 -14.03 6.31 -6.11
CA HIS A 144 -13.71 5.00 -6.67
C HIS A 144 -14.04 3.83 -5.72
N PHE A 145 -14.17 4.08 -4.41
CA PHE A 145 -14.31 3.07 -3.37
C PHE A 145 -15.37 3.43 -2.34
N ASP A 146 -16.03 2.43 -1.79
CA ASP A 146 -16.80 2.56 -0.56
C ASP A 146 -15.84 2.50 0.64
N ILE A 147 -15.80 3.55 1.45
CA ILE A 147 -14.87 3.65 2.57
C ILE A 147 -15.38 2.82 3.75
N LEU A 148 -14.69 1.74 4.07
CA LEU A 148 -15.05 0.87 5.19
C LEU A 148 -14.49 1.36 6.52
N HIS A 149 -13.27 1.91 6.50
CA HIS A 149 -12.59 2.39 7.70
C HIS A 149 -11.55 3.45 7.35
N SER A 150 -11.42 4.46 8.19
CA SER A 150 -10.37 5.48 8.12
C SER A 150 -10.11 6.03 9.51
N GLU A 151 -8.87 5.99 9.94
CA GLU A 151 -8.41 6.55 11.23
C GLU A 151 -7.09 7.30 11.05
N GLU A 152 -6.81 8.21 11.95
CA GLU A 152 -5.54 8.92 12.04
C GLU A 152 -5.10 8.93 13.51
N GLU A 153 -3.82 8.65 13.74
CA GLU A 153 -3.21 8.65 15.06
C GLU A 153 -1.98 9.55 15.05
N LEU A 154 -1.86 10.41 16.05
CA LEU A 154 -0.67 11.22 16.26
C LEU A 154 0.26 10.49 17.23
N ILE A 155 1.45 10.13 16.75
CA ILE A 155 2.50 9.49 17.54
C ILE A 155 3.58 10.54 17.81
N SER A 156 3.76 10.90 19.07
CA SER A 156 4.89 11.75 19.50
C SER A 156 6.11 10.86 19.78
N LEU A 157 7.23 11.18 19.16
CA LEU A 157 8.52 10.51 19.34
C LEU A 157 9.34 11.22 20.43
#